data_2a4f3a3018410086abd668f1fe243aa3
#
_entry.id   2a4f3a3018410086abd668f1fe243aa3
#
_cell.length_a   1.000
_cell.length_b   1.000
_cell.length_c   1.000
_cell.angle_alpha   90.00
_cell.angle_beta   90.00
_cell.angle_gamma   90.00
#
_symmetry.space_group_name_H-M   'P 1'
#
loop_
_entity.id
_entity.type
_entity.pdbx_description
1 polymer ?
#
loop_
_entity_poly.entity_id
_entity_poly.type
_entity_poly.pdbx_seq_one_letter_code
_entity_poly.pdbx_strand_id
1 'polypeptide(L)'
;MSMYLWCEDSRSGYRFWQSILREIHPEINVETKESNSGLRKAVCAIVPDGNEYYIVMDTAMDNPDVLRETKRLADAAKGKDNIHIMRLHSFEFALLSFDLLEQWVFAAVDALKDQRQELLKARALFVEKMSSTIGEAAGLDAFKATFDDVGNKNSEQIAAKLLYGITRNTGFETD
;
A
#
# COMPACT_ATOMS: atom_id res chain seq x y z
N MET A 1 -21.45 4.90 -18.30
CA MET A 1 -20.13 4.32 -18.02
C MET A 1 -19.68 4.91 -16.69
N SER A 2 -19.59 4.09 -15.66
CA SER A 2 -19.12 4.50 -14.34
C SER A 2 -17.73 3.90 -14.11
N MET A 3 -16.91 4.58 -13.29
CA MET A 3 -15.58 4.13 -12.91
C MET A 3 -15.57 3.80 -11.42
N TYR A 4 -14.99 2.67 -11.08
CA TYR A 4 -14.91 2.19 -9.71
C TYR A 4 -13.46 1.89 -9.34
N LEU A 5 -13.05 2.30 -8.14
CA LEU A 5 -11.84 1.79 -7.51
C LEU A 5 -12.24 0.88 -6.36
N TRP A 6 -11.83 -0.38 -6.44
CA TRP A 6 -12.08 -1.37 -5.41
C TRP A 6 -10.81 -1.69 -4.64
N CYS A 7 -10.86 -1.64 -3.31
CA CYS A 7 -9.78 -2.01 -2.42
C CYS A 7 -10.20 -3.11 -1.43
N GLU A 8 -9.23 -3.80 -0.88
CA GLU A 8 -9.46 -4.84 0.12
C GLU A 8 -9.70 -4.28 1.52
N ASP A 9 -9.04 -3.17 1.84
CA ASP A 9 -9.09 -2.55 3.15
C ASP A 9 -10.42 -1.81 3.37
N SER A 10 -10.95 -1.90 4.58
CA SER A 10 -12.18 -1.24 5.02
C SER A 10 -11.94 -0.05 5.96
N ARG A 11 -10.70 0.27 6.30
CA ARG A 11 -10.32 1.30 7.28
C ARG A 11 -9.46 2.40 6.65
N SER A 12 -8.22 2.50 7.09
CA SER A 12 -7.29 3.57 6.70
C SER A 12 -7.00 3.61 5.22
N GLY A 13 -6.72 2.49 4.58
CA GLY A 13 -6.49 2.41 3.14
C GLY A 13 -7.73 2.82 2.33
N TYR A 14 -8.93 2.37 2.71
CA TYR A 14 -10.17 2.80 2.07
C TYR A 14 -10.37 4.32 2.19
N ARG A 15 -10.20 4.90 3.39
CA ARG A 15 -10.33 6.35 3.62
C ARG A 15 -9.30 7.15 2.83
N PHE A 16 -8.08 6.63 2.73
CA PHE A 16 -7.02 7.24 1.93
C PHE A 16 -7.43 7.35 0.46
N TRP A 17 -7.85 6.23 -0.16
CA TRP A 17 -8.28 6.22 -1.56
C TRP A 17 -9.48 7.14 -1.77
N GLN A 18 -10.46 7.10 -0.88
CA GLN A 18 -11.63 7.97 -0.95
C GLN A 18 -11.26 9.46 -0.87
N SER A 19 -10.32 9.82 0.01
CA SER A 19 -9.89 11.21 0.17
C SER A 19 -9.11 11.70 -1.05
N ILE A 20 -8.14 10.92 -1.53
CA ILE A 20 -7.33 11.31 -2.69
C ILE A 20 -8.19 11.39 -3.95
N LEU A 21 -8.97 10.37 -4.25
CA LEU A 21 -9.74 10.36 -5.50
C LEU A 21 -10.82 11.43 -5.51
N ARG A 22 -11.41 11.77 -4.37
CA ARG A 22 -12.34 12.90 -4.31
C ARG A 22 -11.71 14.22 -4.79
N GLU A 23 -10.41 14.43 -4.59
CA GLU A 23 -9.72 15.66 -4.98
C GLU A 23 -9.19 15.61 -6.43
N ILE A 24 -8.71 14.45 -6.91
CA ILE A 24 -8.04 14.36 -8.21
C ILE A 24 -8.90 13.71 -9.30
N HIS A 25 -9.81 12.80 -8.93
CA HIS A 25 -10.68 12.04 -9.82
C HIS A 25 -12.06 11.81 -9.19
N PRO A 26 -12.86 12.87 -8.96
CA PRO A 26 -14.15 12.77 -8.26
C PRO A 26 -15.19 11.89 -8.99
N GLU A 27 -14.96 11.57 -10.26
CA GLU A 27 -15.80 10.68 -11.06
C GLU A 27 -15.61 9.19 -10.71
N ILE A 28 -14.54 8.82 -9.96
CA ILE A 28 -14.28 7.44 -9.57
C ILE A 28 -14.95 7.12 -8.22
N ASN A 29 -15.81 6.13 -8.21
CA ASN A 29 -16.46 5.64 -7.01
C ASN A 29 -15.54 4.67 -6.26
N VAL A 30 -15.18 5.01 -5.03
CA VAL A 30 -14.34 4.14 -4.20
C VAL A 30 -15.21 3.20 -3.38
N GLU A 31 -14.94 1.89 -3.47
CA GLU A 31 -15.64 0.86 -2.71
C GLU A 31 -14.65 -0.11 -2.05
N THR A 32 -14.91 -0.47 -0.81
CA THR A 32 -14.20 -1.58 -0.17
C THR A 32 -14.86 -2.93 -0.48
N LYS A 33 -14.07 -3.99 -0.58
CA LYS A 33 -14.54 -5.37 -0.64
C LYS A 33 -14.12 -6.18 0.60
N GLU A 34 -13.64 -5.46 1.64
CA GLU A 34 -13.39 -5.93 3.02
C GLU A 34 -12.29 -6.99 3.17
N SER A 35 -11.84 -7.61 2.09
CA SER A 35 -10.77 -8.60 2.11
C SER A 35 -10.34 -9.01 0.71
N ASN A 36 -9.16 -9.60 0.57
CA ASN A 36 -8.69 -10.21 -0.69
C ASN A 36 -9.69 -11.22 -1.26
N SER A 37 -10.31 -12.03 -0.40
CA SER A 37 -11.34 -13.00 -0.82
C SER A 37 -12.62 -12.31 -1.31
N GLY A 38 -13.05 -11.23 -0.65
CA GLY A 38 -14.18 -10.40 -1.08
C GLY A 38 -13.91 -9.73 -2.41
N LEU A 39 -12.73 -9.13 -2.55
CA LEU A 39 -12.25 -8.50 -3.78
C LEU A 39 -12.28 -9.49 -4.95
N ARG A 40 -11.71 -10.68 -4.78
CA ARG A 40 -11.71 -11.73 -5.81
C ARG A 40 -13.12 -12.18 -6.18
N LYS A 41 -14.02 -12.40 -5.19
CA LYS A 41 -15.43 -12.76 -5.46
C LYS A 41 -16.14 -11.68 -6.29
N ALA A 42 -15.93 -10.40 -5.93
CA ALA A 42 -16.49 -9.28 -6.66
C ALA A 42 -15.97 -9.24 -8.11
N VAL A 43 -14.66 -9.40 -8.32
CA VAL A 43 -14.06 -9.47 -9.66
C VAL A 43 -14.59 -10.63 -10.48
N CYS A 44 -14.79 -11.81 -9.89
CA CYS A 44 -15.42 -12.94 -10.60
C CYS A 44 -16.84 -12.61 -11.08
N ALA A 45 -17.59 -11.84 -10.32
CA ALA A 45 -18.97 -11.48 -10.61
C ALA A 45 -19.13 -10.36 -11.66
N ILE A 46 -18.07 -9.64 -12.02
CA ILE A 46 -18.13 -8.60 -13.05
C ILE A 46 -18.49 -9.25 -14.38
N VAL A 47 -19.51 -8.68 -15.00
CA VAL A 47 -19.93 -8.97 -16.38
C VAL A 47 -19.67 -7.73 -17.25
N PRO A 48 -19.62 -7.83 -18.58
CA PRO A 48 -19.53 -6.67 -19.46
C PRO A 48 -20.76 -5.76 -19.28
N ASP A 49 -20.61 -4.70 -18.48
CA ASP A 49 -21.69 -3.76 -18.12
C ASP A 49 -21.40 -2.32 -18.57
N GLY A 50 -20.29 -2.14 -19.32
CA GLY A 50 -19.82 -0.84 -19.78
C GLY A 50 -19.18 0.03 -18.69
N ASN A 51 -18.90 -0.52 -17.51
CA ASN A 51 -18.18 0.16 -16.43
C ASN A 51 -16.71 -0.24 -16.41
N GLU A 52 -15.84 0.60 -15.82
CA GLU A 52 -14.41 0.37 -15.64
C GLU A 52 -14.11 0.12 -14.16
N TYR A 53 -13.29 -0.88 -13.89
CA TYR A 53 -12.95 -1.32 -12.55
C TYR A 53 -11.43 -1.30 -12.30
N TYR A 54 -10.99 -0.44 -11.42
CA TYR A 54 -9.61 -0.34 -10.93
C TYR A 54 -9.51 -1.11 -9.61
N ILE A 55 -8.69 -2.15 -9.59
CA ILE A 55 -8.56 -3.04 -8.43
C ILE A 55 -7.24 -2.77 -7.75
N VAL A 56 -7.26 -2.24 -6.55
CA VAL A 56 -6.06 -2.02 -5.73
C VAL A 56 -5.91 -3.16 -4.74
N MET A 57 -4.75 -3.82 -4.78
CA MET A 57 -4.40 -4.85 -3.82
C MET A 57 -2.92 -4.78 -3.47
N ASP A 58 -2.60 -5.23 -2.27
CA ASP A 58 -1.24 -5.40 -1.83
C ASP A 58 -0.57 -6.57 -2.57
N THR A 59 0.69 -6.37 -2.94
CA THR A 59 1.46 -7.34 -3.73
C THR A 59 2.81 -7.65 -3.11
N ALA A 60 2.91 -7.59 -1.76
CA ALA A 60 4.13 -7.89 -1.04
C ALA A 60 4.67 -9.29 -1.41
N MET A 61 5.77 -9.33 -2.19
CA MET A 61 6.28 -10.54 -2.82
C MET A 61 6.88 -11.55 -1.84
N ASP A 62 7.21 -11.13 -0.64
CA ASP A 62 7.74 -11.96 0.44
C ASP A 62 6.66 -12.58 1.35
N ASN A 63 5.38 -12.36 1.01
CA ASN A 63 4.23 -12.97 1.68
C ASN A 63 3.56 -14.01 0.77
N PRO A 64 3.73 -15.33 1.04
CA PRO A 64 3.17 -16.41 0.19
C PRO A 64 1.64 -16.36 0.04
N ASP A 65 0.93 -15.85 1.06
CA ASP A 65 -0.52 -15.74 1.02
C ASP A 65 -0.96 -14.63 0.07
N VAL A 66 -0.28 -13.48 0.11
CA VAL A 66 -0.48 -12.36 -0.82
C VAL A 66 -0.20 -12.82 -2.25
N LEU A 67 0.91 -13.49 -2.51
CA LEU A 67 1.24 -14.02 -3.83
C LEU A 67 0.15 -14.95 -4.38
N ARG A 68 -0.36 -15.83 -3.53
CA ARG A 68 -1.43 -16.77 -3.92
C ARG A 68 -2.72 -16.03 -4.28
N GLU A 69 -3.12 -15.05 -3.48
CA GLU A 69 -4.34 -14.27 -3.75
C GLU A 69 -4.17 -13.35 -4.96
N THR A 70 -3.01 -12.73 -5.15
CA THR A 70 -2.67 -11.94 -6.36
C THR A 70 -2.83 -12.77 -7.63
N LYS A 71 -2.29 -14.01 -7.62
CA LYS A 71 -2.44 -14.92 -8.75
C LYS A 71 -3.90 -15.26 -9.03
N ARG A 72 -4.66 -15.61 -7.99
CA ARG A 72 -6.09 -15.92 -8.11
C ARG A 72 -6.91 -14.74 -8.63
N LEU A 73 -6.56 -13.53 -8.21
CA LEU A 73 -7.22 -12.32 -8.70
C LEU A 73 -6.89 -12.07 -10.17
N ALA A 74 -5.62 -12.22 -10.56
CA ALA A 74 -5.20 -12.09 -11.95
C ALA A 74 -5.92 -13.13 -12.86
N ASP A 75 -6.04 -14.36 -12.38
CA ASP A 75 -6.79 -15.41 -13.09
C ASP A 75 -8.29 -15.06 -13.23
N ALA A 76 -8.90 -14.47 -12.19
CA ALA A 76 -10.30 -14.05 -12.20
C ALA A 76 -10.58 -12.85 -13.14
N ALA A 77 -9.59 -11.98 -13.33
CA ALA A 77 -9.66 -10.82 -14.22
C ALA A 77 -9.34 -11.17 -15.68
N LYS A 78 -8.78 -12.35 -15.95
CA LYS A 78 -8.34 -12.75 -17.29
C LYS A 78 -9.48 -12.72 -18.30
N GLY A 79 -9.26 -12.02 -19.42
CA GLY A 79 -10.24 -11.87 -20.50
C GLY A 79 -11.35 -10.86 -20.20
N LYS A 80 -11.21 -10.03 -19.18
CA LYS A 80 -12.11 -8.93 -18.85
C LYS A 80 -11.37 -7.62 -19.09
N ASP A 81 -11.62 -6.97 -20.21
CA ASP A 81 -10.86 -5.78 -20.66
C ASP A 81 -11.17 -4.53 -19.84
N ASN A 82 -12.27 -4.53 -19.10
CA ASN A 82 -12.71 -3.45 -18.23
C ASN A 82 -12.20 -3.57 -16.78
N ILE A 83 -11.24 -4.46 -16.52
CA ILE A 83 -10.63 -4.63 -15.19
C ILE A 83 -9.15 -4.30 -15.24
N HIS A 84 -8.74 -3.33 -14.42
CA HIS A 84 -7.38 -2.82 -14.33
C HIS A 84 -6.81 -3.12 -12.93
N ILE A 85 -5.89 -4.07 -12.83
CA ILE A 85 -5.25 -4.40 -11.54
C ILE A 85 -4.10 -3.42 -11.29
N MET A 86 -4.24 -2.61 -10.24
CA MET A 86 -3.23 -1.71 -9.73
C MET A 86 -2.44 -2.44 -8.63
N ARG A 87 -1.17 -2.68 -8.89
CA ARG A 87 -0.29 -3.37 -7.96
C ARG A 87 0.43 -2.36 -7.09
N LEU A 88 0.19 -2.42 -5.79
CA LEU A 88 0.97 -1.73 -4.78
C LEU A 88 1.74 -2.76 -3.96
N HIS A 89 2.95 -2.41 -3.53
CA HIS A 89 3.70 -3.30 -2.62
C HIS A 89 2.90 -3.51 -1.32
N SER A 90 2.57 -2.43 -0.64
CA SER A 90 1.56 -2.31 0.41
C SER A 90 1.12 -0.85 0.52
N PHE A 91 -0.01 -0.61 1.19
CA PHE A 91 -0.49 0.74 1.46
C PHE A 91 0.54 1.54 2.28
N GLU A 92 1.12 0.94 3.31
CA GLU A 92 2.14 1.57 4.16
C GLU A 92 3.41 1.91 3.38
N PHE A 93 3.84 1.03 2.46
CA PHE A 93 4.97 1.32 1.58
C PHE A 93 4.69 2.49 0.65
N ALA A 94 3.47 2.57 0.09
CA ALA A 94 3.07 3.70 -0.73
C ALA A 94 3.19 5.02 0.05
N LEU A 95 2.68 5.07 1.30
CA LEU A 95 2.81 6.24 2.17
C LEU A 95 4.27 6.57 2.50
N LEU A 96 5.07 5.57 2.85
CA LEU A 96 6.50 5.76 3.14
C LEU A 96 7.27 6.32 1.94
N SER A 97 6.82 6.04 0.71
CA SER A 97 7.47 6.48 -0.51
C SER A 97 7.16 7.95 -0.88
N PHE A 98 6.25 8.62 -0.20
CA PHE A 98 5.96 10.02 -0.46
C PHE A 98 7.14 10.92 -0.11
N ASP A 99 7.65 11.68 -1.08
CA ASP A 99 8.79 12.58 -0.88
C ASP A 99 8.52 13.64 0.20
N LEU A 100 7.28 14.12 0.28
CA LEU A 100 6.87 15.15 1.23
C LEU A 100 6.34 14.60 2.56
N LEU A 101 6.44 13.29 2.81
CA LEU A 101 5.92 12.67 4.04
C LEU A 101 6.44 13.36 5.31
N GLU A 102 7.72 13.65 5.37
CA GLU A 102 8.32 14.31 6.55
C GLU A 102 7.77 15.70 6.78
N GLN A 103 7.66 16.50 5.73
CA GLN A 103 7.11 17.86 5.83
C GLN A 103 5.66 17.83 6.30
N TRP A 104 4.90 16.89 5.79
CA TRP A 104 3.49 16.74 6.12
C TRP A 104 3.30 16.25 7.57
N VAL A 105 3.97 15.16 7.94
CA VAL A 105 3.81 14.53 9.26
C VAL A 105 4.30 15.43 10.40
N PHE A 106 5.39 16.17 10.20
CA PHE A 106 6.00 17.00 11.25
C PHE A 106 5.60 18.48 11.17
N ALA A 107 4.69 18.88 10.28
CA ALA A 107 4.28 20.27 10.10
C ALA A 107 3.85 20.99 11.40
N ALA A 108 3.18 20.27 12.31
CA ALA A 108 2.70 20.82 13.58
C ALA A 108 3.55 20.40 14.79
N VAL A 109 4.53 19.52 14.62
CA VAL A 109 5.28 18.88 15.73
C VAL A 109 6.76 18.71 15.39
N ASP A 110 7.37 19.76 14.88
CA ASP A 110 8.76 19.75 14.37
C ASP A 110 9.78 19.17 15.37
N ALA A 111 9.60 19.41 16.66
CA ALA A 111 10.48 18.84 17.71
C ALA A 111 10.49 17.30 17.73
N LEU A 112 9.45 16.63 17.27
CA LEU A 112 9.43 15.17 17.16
C LEU A 112 10.30 14.65 16.01
N LYS A 113 10.54 15.46 14.99
CA LYS A 113 11.38 15.08 13.85
C LYS A 113 12.79 14.74 14.30
N ASP A 114 13.37 15.54 15.21
CA ASP A 114 14.71 15.29 15.73
C ASP A 114 14.79 13.96 16.48
N GLN A 115 13.73 13.61 17.21
CA GLN A 115 13.65 12.35 17.95
C GLN A 115 13.44 11.12 17.02
N ARG A 116 13.08 11.33 15.75
CA ARG A 116 12.78 10.27 14.76
C ARG A 116 13.88 10.09 13.71
N GLN A 117 15.03 10.74 13.85
CA GLN A 117 16.09 10.72 12.83
C GLN A 117 16.51 9.30 12.41
N GLU A 118 16.61 8.35 13.34
CA GLU A 118 16.98 6.97 13.02
C GLU A 118 15.85 6.24 12.24
N LEU A 119 14.59 6.50 12.59
CA LEU A 119 13.45 5.97 11.82
C LEU A 119 13.36 6.56 10.41
N LEU A 120 13.69 7.85 10.26
CA LEU A 120 13.70 8.53 8.95
C LEU A 120 14.84 8.00 8.07
N LYS A 121 16.01 7.74 8.63
CA LYS A 121 17.12 7.07 7.93
C LYS A 121 16.71 5.65 7.50
N ALA A 122 16.08 4.89 8.42
CA ALA A 122 15.58 3.56 8.11
C ALA A 122 14.54 3.58 7.00
N ARG A 123 13.60 4.54 7.03
CA ARG A 123 12.63 4.77 5.95
C ARG A 123 13.32 5.01 4.61
N ALA A 124 14.26 5.96 4.56
CA ALA A 124 14.96 6.30 3.32
C ALA A 124 15.67 5.08 2.72
N LEU A 125 16.38 4.32 3.56
CA LEU A 125 17.05 3.09 3.14
C LEU A 125 16.06 2.01 2.67
N PHE A 126 14.95 1.82 3.41
CA PHE A 126 13.92 0.85 3.06
C PHE A 126 13.29 1.16 1.71
N VAL A 127 12.88 2.41 1.48
CA VAL A 127 12.30 2.85 0.21
C VAL A 127 13.30 2.69 -0.93
N GLU A 128 14.57 3.10 -0.73
CA GLU A 128 15.64 2.93 -1.73
C GLU A 128 15.81 1.45 -2.12
N LYS A 129 15.93 0.56 -1.14
CA LYS A 129 16.20 -0.87 -1.40
C LYS A 129 15.00 -1.57 -2.03
N MET A 130 13.79 -1.27 -1.57
CA MET A 130 12.57 -1.86 -2.12
C MET A 130 12.24 -1.35 -3.53
N SER A 131 12.58 -0.11 -3.84
CA SER A 131 12.39 0.50 -5.17
C SER A 131 13.53 0.18 -6.15
N SER A 132 14.55 -0.55 -5.74
CA SER A 132 15.71 -0.83 -6.57
C SER A 132 15.42 -1.87 -7.67
N THR A 133 16.22 -1.82 -8.75
CA THR A 133 16.10 -2.75 -9.89
C THR A 133 16.48 -4.20 -9.56
N ILE A 134 17.08 -4.45 -8.40
CA ILE A 134 17.47 -5.82 -7.96
C ILE A 134 16.28 -6.65 -7.44
N GLY A 135 15.10 -6.04 -7.34
CA GLY A 135 13.87 -6.69 -6.91
C GLY A 135 13.64 -6.64 -5.39
N GLU A 136 12.37 -6.77 -5.01
CA GLU A 136 11.90 -6.63 -3.63
C GLU A 136 12.60 -7.58 -2.64
N ALA A 137 12.74 -8.86 -2.97
CA ALA A 137 13.35 -9.84 -2.07
C ALA A 137 14.82 -9.51 -1.76
N ALA A 138 15.63 -9.24 -2.77
CA ALA A 138 17.04 -8.86 -2.59
C ALA A 138 17.17 -7.50 -1.91
N GLY A 139 16.29 -6.56 -2.21
CA GLY A 139 16.22 -5.25 -1.54
C GLY A 139 15.89 -5.39 -0.05
N LEU A 140 14.95 -6.25 0.30
CA LEU A 140 14.58 -6.55 1.67
C LEU A 140 15.74 -7.19 2.46
N ASP A 141 16.45 -8.17 1.87
CA ASP A 141 17.60 -8.79 2.48
C ASP A 141 18.73 -7.78 2.73
N ALA A 142 18.99 -6.89 1.76
CA ALA A 142 19.96 -5.81 1.90
C ALA A 142 19.57 -4.82 3.01
N PHE A 143 18.29 -4.49 3.13
CA PHE A 143 17.78 -3.66 4.23
C PHE A 143 17.96 -4.35 5.58
N LYS A 144 17.56 -5.63 5.71
CA LYS A 144 17.68 -6.41 6.94
C LYS A 144 19.13 -6.56 7.40
N ALA A 145 20.08 -6.69 6.46
CA ALA A 145 21.51 -6.75 6.78
C ALA A 145 22.05 -5.43 7.39
N THR A 146 21.37 -4.32 7.17
CA THR A 146 21.75 -3.00 7.67
C THR A 146 21.00 -2.61 8.96
N PHE A 147 19.80 -3.19 9.16
CA PHE A 147 18.89 -2.86 10.26
C PHE A 147 18.52 -4.09 11.07
N ASP A 148 19.12 -4.25 12.26
CA ASP A 148 18.95 -5.43 13.13
C ASP A 148 17.57 -5.51 13.81
N ASP A 149 16.83 -4.41 13.95
CA ASP A 149 15.55 -4.34 14.70
C ASP A 149 14.33 -4.89 13.93
N VAL A 150 14.52 -5.47 12.79
CA VAL A 150 13.39 -5.97 11.96
C VAL A 150 13.14 -7.48 12.08
N GLY A 151 14.11 -8.25 12.54
CA GLY A 151 13.96 -9.69 12.77
C GLY A 151 13.42 -10.44 11.54
N ASN A 152 12.50 -11.38 11.77
CA ASN A 152 11.88 -12.19 10.72
C ASN A 152 10.64 -11.54 10.07
N LYS A 153 10.46 -10.21 10.21
CA LYS A 153 9.32 -9.52 9.61
C LYS A 153 9.43 -9.50 8.08
N ASN A 154 8.28 -9.63 7.43
CA ASN A 154 8.16 -9.40 5.99
C ASN A 154 8.16 -7.89 5.67
N SER A 155 8.21 -7.54 4.39
CA SER A 155 8.29 -6.16 3.91
C SER A 155 7.08 -5.31 4.34
N GLU A 156 5.88 -5.86 4.31
CA GLU A 156 4.64 -5.22 4.74
C GLU A 156 4.69 -4.88 6.25
N GLN A 157 5.09 -5.85 7.08
CA GLN A 157 5.25 -5.65 8.53
C GLN A 157 6.35 -4.63 8.87
N ILE A 158 7.40 -4.56 8.07
CA ILE A 158 8.46 -3.56 8.23
C ILE A 158 7.91 -2.17 7.85
N ALA A 159 7.21 -2.07 6.73
CA ALA A 159 6.60 -0.81 6.30
C ALA A 159 5.62 -0.28 7.36
N ALA A 160 4.74 -1.13 7.88
CA ALA A 160 3.79 -0.77 8.95
C ALA A 160 4.52 -0.31 10.23
N LYS A 161 5.57 -1.02 10.65
CA LYS A 161 6.38 -0.64 11.82
C LYS A 161 7.06 0.72 11.65
N LEU A 162 7.66 0.97 10.48
CA LEU A 162 8.32 2.24 10.18
C LEU A 162 7.30 3.38 10.15
N LEU A 163 6.18 3.20 9.44
CA LEU A 163 5.13 4.21 9.33
C LEU A 163 4.58 4.56 10.71
N TYR A 164 4.19 3.56 11.51
CA TYR A 164 3.74 3.78 12.88
C TYR A 164 4.78 4.51 13.74
N GLY A 165 6.06 4.10 13.67
CA GLY A 165 7.13 4.74 14.43
C GLY A 165 7.34 6.20 14.06
N ILE A 166 7.18 6.56 12.78
CA ILE A 166 7.30 7.93 12.28
C ILE A 166 6.09 8.77 12.69
N THR A 167 4.86 8.24 12.51
CA THR A 167 3.61 9.00 12.68
C THR A 167 3.10 9.06 14.13
N ARG A 168 3.55 8.17 15.00
CA ARG A 168 3.10 8.11 16.40
C ARG A 168 3.24 9.45 17.13
N ASN A 169 2.16 9.92 17.76
CA ASN A 169 2.04 11.20 18.47
C ASN A 169 2.18 12.44 17.58
N THR A 170 1.95 12.34 16.28
CA THR A 170 1.96 13.47 15.35
C THR A 170 0.58 13.98 14.97
N GLY A 171 -0.48 13.24 15.35
CA GLY A 171 -1.86 13.45 14.88
C GLY A 171 -2.18 12.76 13.56
N PHE A 172 -1.24 12.00 13.00
CA PHE A 172 -1.38 11.20 11.77
C PHE A 172 -1.17 9.72 12.07
N GLU A 173 -1.61 9.26 13.26
CA GLU A 173 -1.50 7.86 13.60
C GLU A 173 -2.25 6.98 12.60
N THR A 174 -1.58 5.92 12.18
CA THR A 174 -2.20 4.81 11.45
C THR A 174 -2.62 3.75 12.47
N ASP A 175 -3.86 3.30 12.39
CA ASP A 175 -4.44 2.27 13.27
C ASP A 175 -3.70 0.93 13.17
#